data_5ed6bf6651a702c65254037678736c39
#
_entry.id   5ed6bf6651a702c65254037678736c39
#
_cell.length_a   1.000
_cell.length_b   1.000
_cell.length_c   1.000
_cell.angle_alpha   90.00
_cell.angle_beta   90.00
_cell.angle_gamma   90.00
#
_symmetry.space_group_name_H-M   'P 1'
#
loop_
_entity.id
_entity.type
_entity.pdbx_description
1 polymer ?
#
loop_
_entity_poly.entity_id
_entity_poly.type
_entity_poly.pdbx_seq_one_letter_code
_entity_poly.pdbx_strand_id
1 'polypeptide(L)'
;TIKITLKCKTGPKNLRFKPAFFINFAEDDFPANDEHGMKYKKYVPSNDCFEVVEGVGEVTDFCAFHYNKVEPLAALQDDFVTFTFLGDTYTNNLKEAAVYLEAVAYTDNGNTYEVKEKSAKTLMPKEDSFLSNIFNLTIWPAEYFGIQEGETITRIEYIFTNKDGTLSITGTDDKIAAEGGEVEGE
;
A
#
# COMPACT_ATOMS: atom_id res chain seq x y z
N THR A 1 38.69 -5.07 -9.69
CA THR A 1 37.52 -4.85 -8.79
C THR A 1 37.36 -3.35 -8.61
N ILE A 2 36.15 -2.86 -8.88
CA ILE A 2 35.78 -1.46 -8.65
C ILE A 2 34.92 -1.43 -7.39
N LYS A 3 35.28 -0.59 -6.41
CA LYS A 3 34.48 -0.34 -5.21
C LYS A 3 33.78 1.01 -5.39
N ILE A 4 32.45 1.00 -5.32
CA ILE A 4 31.61 2.19 -5.37
C ILE A 4 31.02 2.38 -3.98
N THR A 5 31.20 3.56 -3.39
CA THR A 5 30.55 3.93 -2.12
C THR A 5 29.50 4.97 -2.40
N LEU A 6 28.25 4.64 -2.08
CA LEU A 6 27.12 5.54 -2.22
C LEU A 6 26.69 6.05 -0.85
N LYS A 7 26.30 7.31 -0.80
CA LYS A 7 25.67 7.93 0.36
C LYS A 7 24.32 8.46 -0.04
N CYS A 8 23.29 8.11 0.71
CA CYS A 8 21.95 8.65 0.53
C CYS A 8 21.47 9.30 1.84
N LYS A 9 20.56 10.24 1.71
CA LYS A 9 19.88 10.87 2.84
C LYS A 9 18.48 10.25 2.92
N THR A 10 18.13 9.69 4.05
CA THR A 10 16.90 8.93 4.26
C THR A 10 15.72 9.78 4.76
N GLY A 11 15.94 11.07 5.02
CA GLY A 11 14.89 11.91 5.61
C GLY A 11 14.81 11.77 7.14
N PRO A 12 13.82 12.42 7.77
CA PRO A 12 13.72 12.47 9.23
C PRO A 12 12.96 11.31 9.87
N LYS A 13 12.25 10.47 9.09
CA LYS A 13 11.39 9.42 9.62
C LYS A 13 12.11 8.10 9.85
N ASN A 14 11.57 7.28 10.77
CA ASN A 14 11.97 5.90 10.91
C ASN A 14 11.44 5.10 9.72
N LEU A 15 12.30 4.27 9.13
CA LEU A 15 11.87 3.44 8.01
C LEU A 15 12.71 2.16 7.88
N ARG A 16 12.09 1.09 7.32
CA ARG A 16 12.77 -0.10 6.85
C ARG A 16 12.60 -0.22 5.34
N PHE A 17 13.68 -0.50 4.63
CA PHE A 17 13.65 -0.56 3.17
C PHE A 17 14.73 -1.47 2.61
N LYS A 18 14.52 -1.95 1.38
CA LYS A 18 15.53 -2.67 0.61
C LYS A 18 16.02 -1.77 -0.53
N PRO A 19 17.26 -1.26 -0.47
CA PRO A 19 17.79 -0.49 -1.58
C PRO A 19 18.03 -1.40 -2.79
N ALA A 20 17.85 -0.84 -3.97
CA ALA A 20 18.28 -1.45 -5.20
C ALA A 20 19.23 -0.50 -5.94
N PHE A 21 20.23 -1.06 -6.56
CA PHE A 21 21.21 -0.30 -7.33
C PHE A 21 21.03 -0.61 -8.79
N PHE A 22 20.97 0.43 -9.58
CA PHE A 22 20.92 0.32 -11.03
C PHE A 22 22.16 1.01 -11.63
N ILE A 23 22.87 0.29 -12.46
CA ILE A 23 24.05 0.79 -13.16
C ILE A 23 23.73 0.76 -14.64
N ASN A 24 23.86 1.89 -15.30
CA ASN A 24 23.58 2.07 -16.72
C ASN A 24 24.55 3.06 -17.34
N PHE A 25 24.51 3.20 -18.67
CA PHE A 25 25.18 4.28 -19.38
C PHE A 25 24.48 5.61 -19.12
N ALA A 26 25.27 6.69 -19.06
CA ALA A 26 24.75 8.03 -18.79
C ALA A 26 23.79 8.57 -19.87
N GLU A 27 23.86 8.03 -21.07
CA GLU A 27 23.08 8.46 -22.23
C GLU A 27 21.76 7.68 -22.39
N ASP A 28 21.57 6.61 -21.57
CA ASP A 28 20.36 5.80 -21.62
C ASP A 28 19.39 6.23 -20.52
N ASP A 29 18.13 6.48 -20.88
CA ASP A 29 17.08 6.78 -19.94
C ASP A 29 16.63 5.55 -19.13
N PHE A 30 15.95 5.78 -18.00
CA PHE A 30 15.35 4.75 -17.18
C PHE A 30 13.81 4.85 -17.25
N PRO A 31 13.07 3.71 -17.44
CA PRO A 31 13.54 2.38 -17.84
C PRO A 31 13.96 2.38 -19.30
N ALA A 32 15.14 1.92 -19.59
CA ALA A 32 15.58 1.91 -20.96
C ALA A 32 14.92 0.80 -21.76
N ASN A 33 14.15 1.18 -22.76
CA ASN A 33 13.92 0.35 -23.95
C ASN A 33 15.17 0.45 -24.79
N ASP A 34 16.16 -0.39 -24.51
CA ASP A 34 17.41 -0.25 -25.20
C ASP A 34 17.52 -1.19 -26.41
N GLU A 35 17.98 -0.62 -27.47
CA GLU A 35 18.44 -1.38 -28.62
C GLU A 35 19.70 -2.20 -28.28
N HIS A 36 20.36 -1.91 -27.16
CA HIS A 36 21.60 -2.55 -26.72
C HIS A 36 21.38 -3.70 -25.74
N GLY A 37 20.15 -3.92 -25.25
CA GLY A 37 19.77 -5.01 -24.36
C GLY A 37 20.37 -4.90 -22.95
N MET A 38 20.03 -5.84 -22.09
CA MET A 38 20.48 -5.91 -20.69
C MET A 38 22.00 -6.13 -20.52
N LYS A 39 22.75 -6.21 -21.59
CA LYS A 39 24.19 -6.53 -21.56
C LYS A 39 25.03 -5.50 -20.82
N TYR A 40 24.64 -4.25 -20.91
CA TYR A 40 25.38 -3.11 -20.34
C TYR A 40 24.73 -2.52 -19.10
N LYS A 41 23.65 -3.13 -18.62
CA LYS A 41 22.90 -2.70 -17.43
C LYS A 41 23.01 -3.72 -16.33
N LYS A 42 23.06 -3.24 -15.11
CA LYS A 42 23.06 -4.11 -13.95
C LYS A 42 22.09 -3.58 -12.91
N TYR A 43 21.09 -4.38 -12.60
CA TYR A 43 20.21 -4.20 -11.47
C TYR A 43 20.66 -5.12 -10.34
N VAL A 44 20.90 -4.56 -9.16
CA VAL A 44 21.34 -5.30 -7.98
C VAL A 44 20.44 -4.90 -6.82
N PRO A 45 19.39 -5.69 -6.53
CA PRO A 45 18.60 -5.49 -5.33
C PRO A 45 19.40 -5.95 -4.10
N SER A 46 19.22 -5.28 -2.98
CA SER A 46 19.69 -5.79 -1.69
C SER A 46 18.78 -6.94 -1.24
N ASN A 47 19.39 -7.98 -0.68
CA ASN A 47 18.65 -9.05 -0.01
C ASN A 47 18.29 -8.67 1.43
N ASP A 48 19.02 -7.73 2.01
CA ASP A 48 18.88 -7.31 3.40
C ASP A 48 18.02 -6.05 3.51
N CYS A 49 17.19 -5.99 4.55
CA CYS A 49 16.51 -4.78 4.97
C CYS A 49 17.46 -3.88 5.75
N PHE A 50 17.43 -2.60 5.40
CA PHE A 50 18.09 -1.55 6.16
C PHE A 50 17.05 -0.83 7.01
N GLU A 51 17.43 -0.45 8.21
CA GLU A 51 16.55 0.20 9.16
C GLU A 51 17.13 1.53 9.61
N VAL A 52 16.31 2.57 9.59
CA VAL A 52 16.61 3.90 10.14
C VAL A 52 15.81 4.03 11.42
N VAL A 53 16.51 4.03 12.57
CA VAL A 53 15.91 3.93 13.91
C VAL A 53 16.01 5.21 14.75
N GLU A 54 16.74 6.19 14.27
CA GLU A 54 16.92 7.49 14.98
C GLU A 54 16.06 8.60 14.37
N GLY A 55 15.01 8.22 13.65
CA GLY A 55 14.06 9.13 13.04
C GLY A 55 12.89 9.48 13.96
N VAL A 56 11.93 10.19 13.41
CA VAL A 56 10.70 10.61 14.09
C VAL A 56 9.56 9.68 13.68
N GLY A 57 8.69 9.33 14.65
CA GLY A 57 7.49 8.56 14.41
C GLY A 57 7.69 7.04 14.41
N GLU A 58 6.65 6.31 14.06
CA GLU A 58 6.70 4.86 13.89
C GLU A 58 7.51 4.46 12.67
N VAL A 59 7.90 3.17 12.61
CA VAL A 59 8.69 2.65 11.49
C VAL A 59 7.79 2.37 10.31
N THR A 60 7.98 3.10 9.22
CA THR A 60 7.37 2.71 7.93
C THR A 60 8.15 1.54 7.34
N ASP A 61 7.54 0.37 7.26
CA ASP A 61 8.19 -0.87 6.82
C ASP A 61 7.88 -1.21 5.36
N PHE A 62 8.82 -0.87 4.46
CA PHE A 62 8.77 -1.28 3.05
C PHE A 62 9.33 -2.69 2.80
N CYS A 63 9.76 -3.39 3.86
CA CYS A 63 10.28 -4.75 3.77
C CYS A 63 9.25 -5.80 4.13
N ALA A 64 8.23 -5.43 4.88
CA ALA A 64 7.16 -6.33 5.23
C ALA A 64 6.43 -6.81 3.97
N PHE A 65 6.12 -8.08 3.95
CA PHE A 65 5.26 -8.64 2.92
C PHE A 65 3.81 -8.47 3.37
N HIS A 66 3.09 -7.60 2.68
CA HIS A 66 1.67 -7.39 2.95
C HIS A 66 0.84 -8.21 1.97
N TYR A 67 -0.03 -9.06 2.48
CA TYR A 67 -1.00 -9.81 1.67
C TYR A 67 -2.11 -8.91 1.15
N ASN A 68 -2.53 -7.96 1.97
CA ASN A 68 -3.37 -6.85 1.54
C ASN A 68 -2.50 -5.62 1.47
N LYS A 69 -2.59 -4.89 0.38
CA LYS A 69 -1.73 -3.74 0.15
C LYS A 69 -2.55 -2.47 0.23
N VAL A 70 -1.94 -1.47 0.82
CA VAL A 70 -2.36 -0.07 0.67
C VAL A 70 -1.19 0.69 0.08
N GLU A 71 -1.41 1.32 -1.04
CA GLU A 71 -0.36 2.06 -1.76
C GLU A 71 -0.84 3.49 -2.06
N PRO A 72 -0.04 4.51 -1.69
CA PRO A 72 1.22 4.44 -0.94
C PRO A 72 1.01 4.05 0.53
N LEU A 73 2.03 3.44 1.17
CA LEU A 73 1.98 3.06 2.59
C LEU A 73 1.82 4.27 3.52
N ALA A 74 2.39 5.40 3.16
CA ALA A 74 2.19 6.68 3.83
C ALA A 74 1.56 7.64 2.81
N ALA A 75 0.36 8.10 3.09
CA ALA A 75 -0.42 8.96 2.23
C ALA A 75 -0.98 10.14 3.01
N LEU A 76 -1.14 11.25 2.32
CA LEU A 76 -1.97 12.35 2.79
C LEU A 76 -3.42 12.12 2.36
N GLN A 77 -4.37 12.77 3.03
CA GLN A 77 -5.79 12.67 2.66
C GLN A 77 -6.10 13.17 1.23
N ASP A 78 -5.21 13.95 0.65
CA ASP A 78 -5.30 14.49 -0.70
C ASP A 78 -4.57 13.65 -1.76
N ASP A 79 -3.95 12.56 -1.37
CA ASP A 79 -3.34 11.60 -2.28
C ASP A 79 -4.37 10.58 -2.78
N PHE A 80 -4.09 9.96 -3.93
CA PHE A 80 -4.81 8.76 -4.33
C PHE A 80 -4.25 7.56 -3.60
N VAL A 81 -5.12 6.82 -2.93
CA VAL A 81 -4.77 5.62 -2.16
C VAL A 81 -5.47 4.41 -2.77
N THR A 82 -4.70 3.37 -3.08
CA THR A 82 -5.21 2.12 -3.63
C THR A 82 -5.21 1.04 -2.58
N PHE A 83 -6.37 0.47 -2.31
CA PHE A 83 -6.55 -0.73 -1.49
C PHE A 83 -6.56 -1.95 -2.41
N THR A 84 -5.72 -2.93 -2.11
CA THR A 84 -5.62 -4.19 -2.87
C THR A 84 -5.92 -5.38 -1.97
N PHE A 85 -6.92 -6.18 -2.35
CA PHE A 85 -7.22 -7.46 -1.74
C PHE A 85 -6.66 -8.59 -2.61
N LEU A 86 -5.78 -9.41 -2.04
CA LEU A 86 -5.18 -10.58 -2.69
C LEU A 86 -5.95 -11.84 -2.27
N GLY A 87 -7.03 -12.13 -2.96
CA GLY A 87 -8.00 -13.17 -2.57
C GLY A 87 -7.43 -14.59 -2.52
N ASP A 88 -6.39 -14.88 -3.31
CA ASP A 88 -5.77 -16.22 -3.32
C ASP A 88 -4.91 -16.52 -2.09
N THR A 89 -4.63 -15.49 -1.28
CA THR A 89 -3.85 -15.62 -0.06
C THR A 89 -4.66 -16.20 1.09
N TYR A 90 -5.99 -16.11 1.01
CA TYR A 90 -6.91 -16.50 2.07
C TYR A 90 -7.64 -17.79 1.75
N THR A 91 -7.93 -18.57 2.78
CA THR A 91 -8.67 -19.83 2.69
C THR A 91 -10.18 -19.63 2.63
N ASN A 92 -10.67 -18.43 2.94
CA ASN A 92 -12.09 -18.14 2.86
C ASN A 92 -12.54 -17.91 1.40
N ASN A 93 -13.85 -17.97 1.18
CA ASN A 93 -14.43 -17.86 -0.15
C ASN A 93 -14.77 -16.41 -0.56
N LEU A 94 -14.22 -15.39 0.12
CA LEU A 94 -14.47 -13.99 -0.21
C LEU A 94 -14.10 -13.67 -1.67
N LYS A 95 -13.04 -14.26 -2.18
CA LYS A 95 -12.59 -14.13 -3.57
C LYS A 95 -13.59 -14.57 -4.65
N GLU A 96 -14.55 -15.41 -4.28
CA GLU A 96 -15.60 -15.91 -5.18
C GLU A 96 -16.84 -15.00 -5.21
N ALA A 97 -16.87 -14.00 -4.34
CA ALA A 97 -17.96 -13.05 -4.21
C ALA A 97 -17.57 -11.67 -4.77
N ALA A 98 -18.55 -10.77 -4.87
CA ALA A 98 -18.28 -9.36 -5.03
C ALA A 98 -17.66 -8.83 -3.72
N VAL A 99 -16.47 -8.25 -3.82
CA VAL A 99 -15.71 -7.72 -2.67
C VAL A 99 -15.99 -6.24 -2.51
N TYR A 100 -16.22 -5.82 -1.28
CA TYR A 100 -16.47 -4.43 -0.90
C TYR A 100 -15.47 -3.99 0.16
N LEU A 101 -15.01 -2.75 0.06
CA LEU A 101 -14.25 -2.06 1.08
C LEU A 101 -15.21 -1.41 2.07
N GLU A 102 -15.13 -1.77 3.35
CA GLU A 102 -15.68 -0.96 4.45
C GLU A 102 -14.53 -0.25 5.14
N ALA A 103 -14.69 1.04 5.37
CA ALA A 103 -13.64 1.83 5.99
C ALA A 103 -14.18 2.90 6.93
N VAL A 104 -13.34 3.25 7.92
CA VAL A 104 -13.61 4.31 8.91
C VAL A 104 -12.38 5.21 8.97
N ALA A 105 -12.56 6.48 8.70
CA ALA A 105 -11.53 7.49 8.88
C ALA A 105 -11.69 8.19 10.23
N TYR A 106 -10.57 8.42 10.89
CA TYR A 106 -10.45 9.19 12.13
C TYR A 106 -9.70 10.48 11.84
N THR A 107 -10.15 11.59 12.42
CA THR A 107 -9.52 12.90 12.19
C THR A 107 -8.84 13.43 13.45
N ASP A 108 -7.98 14.43 13.27
CA ASP A 108 -7.28 15.16 14.33
C ASP A 108 -8.23 15.87 15.29
N ASN A 109 -9.45 16.21 14.87
CA ASN A 109 -10.50 16.79 15.70
C ASN A 109 -11.30 15.74 16.50
N GLY A 110 -10.96 14.44 16.35
CA GLY A 110 -11.64 13.33 17.01
C GLY A 110 -12.96 12.92 16.37
N ASN A 111 -13.28 13.42 15.17
CA ASN A 111 -14.42 12.98 14.40
C ASN A 111 -14.13 11.66 13.68
N THR A 112 -15.19 10.90 13.40
CA THR A 112 -15.12 9.65 12.65
C THR A 112 -16.06 9.70 11.46
N TYR A 113 -15.60 9.19 10.31
CA TYR A 113 -16.34 9.14 9.06
C TYR A 113 -16.39 7.70 8.58
N GLU A 114 -17.58 7.14 8.48
CA GLU A 114 -17.76 5.73 8.10
C GLU A 114 -18.29 5.61 6.67
N VAL A 115 -17.70 4.72 5.89
CA VAL A 115 -18.17 4.32 4.57
C VAL A 115 -18.29 2.80 4.57
N LYS A 116 -19.51 2.30 4.82
CA LYS A 116 -19.83 0.87 4.99
C LYS A 116 -20.94 0.38 4.06
N GLU A 117 -21.53 1.27 3.27
CA GLU A 117 -22.58 0.89 2.33
C GLU A 117 -22.05 -0.04 1.22
N LYS A 118 -22.87 -1.00 0.80
CA LYS A 118 -22.56 -1.89 -0.31
C LYS A 118 -23.06 -1.28 -1.63
N SER A 119 -22.26 -0.44 -2.21
CA SER A 119 -22.57 0.37 -3.38
C SER A 119 -21.46 0.33 -4.42
N ALA A 120 -21.64 1.00 -5.54
CA ALA A 120 -20.58 1.16 -6.55
C ALA A 120 -19.35 1.91 -6.00
N LYS A 121 -19.54 2.74 -4.96
CA LYS A 121 -18.46 3.50 -4.30
C LYS A 121 -17.49 2.59 -3.55
N THR A 122 -18.00 1.51 -2.97
CA THR A 122 -17.23 0.59 -2.11
C THR A 122 -16.90 -0.73 -2.80
N LEU A 123 -17.51 -1.01 -3.96
CA LEU A 123 -17.22 -2.21 -4.74
C LEU A 123 -15.77 -2.16 -5.23
N MET A 124 -15.05 -3.24 -4.99
CA MET A 124 -13.69 -3.42 -5.47
C MET A 124 -13.70 -4.18 -6.80
N PRO A 125 -13.37 -3.53 -7.93
CA PRO A 125 -13.23 -4.22 -9.20
C PRO A 125 -12.17 -5.32 -9.13
N LYS A 126 -12.51 -6.49 -9.68
CA LYS A 126 -11.54 -7.56 -9.89
C LYS A 126 -10.68 -7.21 -11.10
N GLU A 127 -9.36 -7.41 -10.99
CA GLU A 127 -8.48 -7.32 -12.14
C GLU A 127 -8.85 -8.37 -13.19
N ASP A 128 -8.75 -7.99 -14.46
CA ASP A 128 -8.97 -8.91 -15.59
C ASP A 128 -7.76 -9.83 -15.77
N SER A 129 -7.60 -10.74 -14.81
CA SER A 129 -6.54 -11.74 -14.80
C SER A 129 -7.14 -13.13 -14.61
N PHE A 130 -6.85 -14.05 -15.53
CA PHE A 130 -7.25 -15.45 -15.41
C PHE A 130 -6.48 -16.22 -14.32
N LEU A 131 -5.40 -15.64 -13.81
CA LEU A 131 -4.46 -16.34 -12.93
C LEU A 131 -4.50 -15.85 -11.49
N SER A 132 -5.23 -14.77 -11.20
CA SER A 132 -5.22 -14.21 -9.84
C SER A 132 -6.56 -13.58 -9.47
N ASN A 133 -6.92 -13.70 -8.20
CA ASN A 133 -8.08 -13.05 -7.60
C ASN A 133 -7.61 -11.77 -6.90
N ILE A 134 -7.26 -10.76 -7.69
CA ILE A 134 -6.83 -9.45 -7.22
C ILE A 134 -7.99 -8.48 -7.39
N PHE A 135 -8.29 -7.73 -6.32
CA PHE A 135 -9.34 -6.73 -6.30
C PHE A 135 -8.74 -5.40 -5.84
N ASN A 136 -8.97 -4.33 -6.60
CA ASN A 136 -8.41 -3.02 -6.33
C ASN A 136 -9.50 -1.97 -6.22
N LEU A 137 -9.33 -1.04 -5.27
CA LEU A 137 -10.13 0.17 -5.20
C LEU A 137 -9.22 1.35 -4.89
N THR A 138 -9.15 2.30 -5.82
CA THR A 138 -8.44 3.55 -5.62
C THR A 138 -9.43 4.60 -5.15
N ILE A 139 -9.11 5.27 -4.06
CA ILE A 139 -9.90 6.35 -3.49
C ILE A 139 -9.08 7.63 -3.36
N TRP A 140 -9.76 8.76 -3.30
CA TRP A 140 -9.24 10.00 -2.78
C TRP A 140 -9.83 10.19 -1.37
N PRO A 141 -9.05 9.97 -0.30
CA PRO A 141 -9.60 9.86 1.06
C PRO A 141 -10.47 11.04 1.49
N ALA A 142 -10.03 12.28 1.27
CA ALA A 142 -10.79 13.44 1.68
C ALA A 142 -12.19 13.47 1.05
N GLU A 143 -12.32 13.19 -0.24
CA GLU A 143 -13.61 13.12 -0.94
C GLU A 143 -14.39 11.85 -0.60
N TYR A 144 -13.69 10.72 -0.54
CA TYR A 144 -14.30 9.41 -0.26
C TYR A 144 -15.04 9.39 1.07
N PHE A 145 -14.44 9.94 2.11
CA PHE A 145 -15.06 10.05 3.43
C PHE A 145 -15.91 11.31 3.62
N GLY A 146 -15.79 12.31 2.75
CA GLY A 146 -16.48 13.57 2.87
C GLY A 146 -15.97 14.40 4.06
N ILE A 147 -14.64 14.44 4.22
CA ILE A 147 -13.98 15.16 5.31
C ILE A 147 -14.29 16.65 5.24
N GLN A 148 -14.59 17.26 6.38
CA GLN A 148 -14.89 18.68 6.45
C GLN A 148 -13.61 19.51 6.30
N GLU A 149 -13.79 20.74 5.77
CA GLU A 149 -12.68 21.68 5.65
C GLU A 149 -12.06 21.98 7.02
N GLY A 150 -10.74 21.90 7.10
CA GLY A 150 -9.98 22.13 8.32
C GLY A 150 -9.77 20.88 9.20
N GLU A 151 -10.22 19.72 8.78
CA GLU A 151 -9.94 18.44 9.42
C GLU A 151 -8.90 17.66 8.63
N THR A 152 -8.07 16.91 9.34
CA THR A 152 -7.04 16.05 8.76
C THR A 152 -7.25 14.60 9.18
N ILE A 153 -7.27 13.68 8.22
CA ILE A 153 -7.30 12.26 8.51
C ILE A 153 -5.99 11.86 9.19
N THR A 154 -6.09 11.24 10.36
CA THR A 154 -4.95 10.71 11.10
C THR A 154 -4.80 9.21 10.93
N ARG A 155 -5.93 8.49 10.69
CA ARG A 155 -5.96 7.04 10.57
C ARG A 155 -7.17 6.58 9.76
N ILE A 156 -7.00 5.51 8.99
CA ILE A 156 -8.09 4.79 8.33
C ILE A 156 -8.04 3.32 8.76
N GLU A 157 -9.13 2.82 9.33
CA GLU A 157 -9.36 1.40 9.55
C GLU A 157 -10.23 0.84 8.43
N TYR A 158 -9.94 -0.38 7.97
CA TYR A 158 -10.71 -0.97 6.89
C TYR A 158 -10.83 -2.50 7.01
N ILE A 159 -11.85 -3.04 6.35
CA ILE A 159 -12.05 -4.46 6.15
C ILE A 159 -12.51 -4.73 4.72
N PHE A 160 -12.22 -5.93 4.22
CA PHE A 160 -12.81 -6.44 3.00
C PHE A 160 -13.95 -7.39 3.32
N THR A 161 -15.07 -7.26 2.63
CA THR A 161 -16.27 -8.04 2.93
C THR A 161 -17.10 -8.32 1.69
N ASN A 162 -17.97 -9.33 1.74
CA ASN A 162 -18.97 -9.55 0.71
C ASN A 162 -20.22 -8.68 0.97
N LYS A 163 -21.18 -8.76 0.05
CA LYS A 163 -22.36 -7.88 0.06
C LYS A 163 -23.21 -8.00 1.32
N ASP A 164 -23.37 -9.20 1.86
CA ASP A 164 -24.20 -9.47 3.05
C ASP A 164 -23.43 -9.47 4.37
N GLY A 165 -22.12 -9.24 4.33
CA GLY A 165 -21.26 -9.17 5.52
C GLY A 165 -20.97 -10.53 6.15
N THR A 166 -21.34 -11.64 5.53
CA THR A 166 -21.13 -13.00 6.08
C THR A 166 -19.68 -13.47 5.94
N LEU A 167 -18.95 -12.91 4.97
CA LEU A 167 -17.54 -13.16 4.76
C LEU A 167 -16.79 -11.83 4.89
N SER A 168 -15.80 -11.78 5.76
CA SER A 168 -14.95 -10.60 5.94
C SER A 168 -13.52 -11.02 6.21
N ILE A 169 -12.60 -10.15 5.83
CA ILE A 169 -11.19 -10.20 6.17
C ILE A 169 -10.87 -8.91 6.91
N THR A 170 -10.49 -9.06 8.16
CA THR A 170 -10.05 -7.96 9.02
C THR A 170 -8.56 -8.04 9.26
N GLY A 171 -7.96 -6.95 9.71
CA GLY A 171 -6.56 -6.95 10.12
C GLY A 171 -6.23 -7.91 11.28
N THR A 172 -7.25 -8.46 11.97
CA THR A 172 -7.09 -9.39 13.10
C THR A 172 -7.27 -10.86 12.75
N ASP A 173 -7.84 -11.17 11.58
CA ASP A 173 -8.17 -12.55 11.19
C ASP A 173 -6.95 -13.34 10.73
N ASP A 174 -5.89 -12.63 10.36
CA ASP A 174 -4.61 -13.24 10.02
C ASP A 174 -3.50 -12.52 10.79
N LYS A 175 -2.57 -13.26 11.39
CA LYS A 175 -1.42 -12.66 12.10
C LYS A 175 -0.55 -11.76 11.22
N ILE A 176 -0.79 -11.81 9.93
CA ILE A 176 -0.06 -11.06 8.90
C ILE A 176 -0.81 -9.78 8.52
N ALA A 177 -2.12 -9.74 8.72
CA ALA A 177 -2.96 -8.58 8.41
C ALA A 177 -2.95 -7.51 9.52
N ALA A 178 -2.37 -7.80 10.69
CA ALA A 178 -2.27 -6.83 11.78
C ALA A 178 -1.40 -5.61 11.44
N GLU A 179 -0.61 -5.69 10.37
CA GLU A 179 0.26 -4.59 9.94
C GLU A 179 -0.27 -3.82 8.71
N GLY A 180 -1.34 -4.30 8.08
CA GLY A 180 -1.86 -3.73 6.83
C GLY A 180 -3.18 -2.98 6.95
N GLY A 181 -3.72 -2.86 8.17
CA GLY A 181 -5.05 -2.30 8.39
C GLY A 181 -5.11 -0.80 8.66
N GLU A 182 -3.98 -0.14 8.78
CA GLU A 182 -3.94 1.28 9.12
C GLU A 182 -3.23 2.06 8.03
N VAL A 183 -3.90 3.06 7.48
CA VAL A 183 -3.27 4.12 6.70
C VAL A 183 -3.11 5.29 7.64
N GLU A 184 -1.91 5.55 8.11
CA GLU A 184 -1.64 6.75 8.87
C GLU A 184 -1.54 7.93 7.92
N GLY A 185 -2.49 8.85 8.04
CA GLY A 185 -2.39 10.17 7.46
C GLY A 185 -1.53 11.06 8.34
N GLU A 186 -0.55 11.72 7.77
CA GLU A 186 0.15 12.84 8.40
C GLU A 186 -0.43 14.17 7.96
#